data_d9c01db49e5f3f22d8e0da4fd265f285
#
_entry.id   d9c01db49e5f3f22d8e0da4fd265f285
#
_cell.length_a   1.000
_cell.length_b   1.000
_cell.length_c   1.000
_cell.angle_alpha   90.00
_cell.angle_beta   90.00
_cell.angle_gamma   90.00
#
_symmetry.space_group_name_H-M   'P 1'
#
loop_
_entity.id
_entity.type
_entity.pdbx_description
1 polymer ?
#
loop_
_entity_poly.entity_id
_entity_poly.type
_entity_poly.pdbx_seq_one_letter_code
_entity_poly.pdbx_strand_id
1 'polypeptide(L)'
;MQTVLVQRDSNISPELAFGLKNYLIDIDGTITEDVPNEQPERMSVVEPFEGSVDMINSWYKEGHIITFFTSRTTEHELVTKQWLEKWNFKYHNIIFNKPRGGNYFIIDNHIIKAARFQGKWGKMITKTHEITVFPD
;
A
#
# COMPACT_ATOMS: atom_id res chain seq x y z
N MET A 1 0.42 1.21 -19.06
CA MET A 1 -0.58 0.14 -19.12
C MET A 1 -1.40 0.11 -17.84
N GLN A 2 -2.65 -0.14 -17.96
CA GLN A 2 -3.55 -0.12 -16.83
C GLN A 2 -3.91 -1.54 -16.41
N THR A 3 -3.89 -1.80 -15.11
CA THR A 3 -4.38 -3.07 -14.60
C THR A 3 -5.88 -3.12 -14.75
N VAL A 4 -6.37 -4.22 -15.29
CA VAL A 4 -7.79 -4.43 -15.45
C VAL A 4 -8.26 -5.43 -14.41
N LEU A 5 -9.13 -4.97 -13.53
CA LEU A 5 -9.85 -5.84 -12.62
C LEU A 5 -11.17 -6.18 -13.29
N VAL A 6 -11.36 -7.44 -13.56
CA VAL A 6 -12.59 -7.89 -14.20
C VAL A 6 -13.68 -7.95 -13.15
N GLN A 7 -14.57 -6.98 -13.19
CA GLN A 7 -15.71 -6.93 -12.28
C GLN A 7 -16.95 -6.62 -13.08
N ARG A 8 -17.65 -7.65 -13.47
CA ARG A 8 -18.80 -7.55 -14.36
C ARG A 8 -20.12 -7.48 -13.63
N ASP A 9 -20.16 -8.02 -12.42
CA ASP A 9 -21.31 -7.91 -11.54
C ASP A 9 -20.87 -7.95 -10.09
N SER A 10 -21.78 -7.66 -9.18
CA SER A 10 -21.47 -7.53 -7.76
C SER A 10 -21.12 -8.86 -7.07
N ASN A 11 -21.36 -9.99 -7.73
CA ASN A 11 -21.12 -11.29 -7.13
C ASN A 11 -19.75 -11.87 -7.49
N ILE A 12 -19.03 -11.23 -8.38
CA ILE A 12 -17.75 -11.71 -8.85
C ILE A 12 -16.66 -10.80 -8.31
N SER A 13 -15.74 -11.39 -7.54
CA SER A 13 -14.57 -10.64 -7.07
C SER A 13 -13.68 -10.25 -8.24
N PRO A 14 -13.04 -9.08 -8.15
CA PRO A 14 -12.04 -8.71 -9.14
C PRO A 14 -10.93 -9.77 -9.21
N GLU A 15 -10.45 -10.04 -10.39
CA GLU A 15 -9.42 -11.03 -10.60
C GLU A 15 -8.14 -10.36 -11.07
N LEU A 16 -7.03 -10.72 -10.41
CA LEU A 16 -5.72 -10.19 -10.75
C LEU A 16 -5.21 -10.91 -12.00
N ALA A 17 -4.75 -10.17 -12.99
CA ALA A 17 -4.16 -10.74 -14.17
C ALA A 17 -2.90 -11.54 -13.82
N PHE A 18 -2.63 -12.57 -14.60
CA PHE A 18 -1.48 -13.46 -14.36
C PHE A 18 -0.17 -12.67 -14.31
N GLY A 19 0.66 -13.00 -13.32
CA GLY A 19 1.98 -12.37 -13.14
C GLY A 19 1.96 -11.05 -12.44
N LEU A 20 0.80 -10.51 -12.13
CA LEU A 20 0.69 -9.25 -11.41
C LEU A 20 0.57 -9.48 -9.91
N LYS A 21 0.80 -8.42 -9.14
CA LYS A 21 0.88 -8.49 -7.69
C LYS A 21 -0.11 -7.53 -7.05
N ASN A 22 -0.57 -7.91 -5.86
CA ASN A 22 -1.32 -7.02 -4.98
C ASN A 22 -0.36 -6.45 -3.95
N TYR A 23 -0.13 -5.15 -4.01
CA TYR A 23 0.68 -4.48 -3.01
C TYR A 23 -0.22 -3.88 -1.94
N LEU A 24 0.07 -4.19 -0.68
CA LEU A 24 -0.48 -3.47 0.46
C LEU A 24 0.65 -2.64 1.05
N ILE A 25 0.47 -1.33 1.08
CA ILE A 25 1.54 -0.40 1.43
C ILE A 25 1.08 0.51 2.55
N ASP A 26 1.83 0.53 3.65
CA ASP A 26 1.60 1.45 4.75
C ASP A 26 1.91 2.89 4.34
N ILE A 27 1.30 3.84 5.03
CA ILE A 27 1.52 5.27 4.75
C ILE A 27 2.52 5.86 5.73
N ASP A 28 2.09 6.07 7.00
CA ASP A 28 2.90 6.75 7.99
C ASP A 28 4.09 5.89 8.40
N GLY A 29 5.28 6.45 8.29
CA GLY A 29 6.52 5.74 8.57
C GLY A 29 7.04 4.89 7.41
N THR A 30 6.34 4.86 6.28
CA THR A 30 6.70 4.02 5.13
C THR A 30 6.83 4.83 3.84
N ILE A 31 5.82 5.61 3.46
CA ILE A 31 5.94 6.49 2.29
C ILE A 31 6.15 7.94 2.70
N THR A 32 5.98 8.26 3.95
CA THR A 32 6.27 9.55 4.57
C THR A 32 6.67 9.31 6.02
N GLU A 33 7.09 10.38 6.71
CA GLU A 33 7.37 10.27 8.13
C GLU A 33 6.11 9.88 8.89
N ASP A 34 6.30 9.34 10.09
CA ASP A 34 5.18 8.92 10.92
C ASP A 34 4.46 10.14 11.47
N VAL A 35 3.22 10.35 11.04
CA VAL A 35 2.38 11.44 11.50
C VAL A 35 1.30 10.88 12.42
N PRO A 36 1.30 11.26 13.71
CA PRO A 36 0.25 10.79 14.62
C PRO A 36 -1.14 11.27 14.19
N ASN A 37 -2.14 10.46 14.45
CA ASN A 37 -3.53 10.83 14.15
C ASN A 37 -3.97 12.09 14.90
N GLU A 38 -3.30 12.40 16.01
CA GLU A 38 -3.57 13.58 16.82
C GLU A 38 -3.04 14.88 16.21
N GLN A 39 -2.29 14.77 15.12
CA GLN A 39 -1.70 15.92 14.43
C GLN A 39 -2.11 15.94 12.95
N PRO A 40 -3.43 15.98 12.65
CA PRO A 40 -3.88 15.90 11.27
C PRO A 40 -3.40 17.07 10.40
N GLU A 41 -3.08 18.21 10.99
CA GLU A 41 -2.55 19.36 10.26
C GLU A 41 -1.20 19.06 9.61
N ARG A 42 -0.44 18.13 10.15
CA ARG A 42 0.82 17.71 9.55
C ARG A 42 0.63 16.79 8.36
N MET A 43 -0.51 16.10 8.29
CA MET A 43 -0.79 15.16 7.20
C MET A 43 -0.84 15.83 5.83
N SER A 44 -1.22 17.10 5.78
CA SER A 44 -1.34 17.85 4.52
C SER A 44 -0.02 18.42 4.05
N VAL A 45 0.99 18.55 4.91
CA VAL A 45 2.22 19.27 4.60
C VAL A 45 3.48 18.41 4.55
N VAL A 46 3.45 17.19 5.08
CA VAL A 46 4.62 16.31 5.01
C VAL A 46 4.96 15.95 3.57
N GLU A 47 6.24 15.70 3.34
CA GLU A 47 6.70 15.27 2.02
C GLU A 47 6.84 13.75 1.98
N PRO A 48 6.63 13.12 0.82
CA PRO A 48 6.90 11.70 0.70
C PRO A 48 8.39 11.42 0.80
N PHE A 49 8.73 10.24 1.32
CA PHE A 49 10.13 9.80 1.31
C PHE A 49 10.64 9.68 -0.12
N GLU A 50 11.91 10.03 -0.30
CA GLU A 50 12.55 9.97 -1.60
C GLU A 50 12.40 8.59 -2.23
N GLY A 51 11.98 8.57 -3.48
CA GLY A 51 11.83 7.34 -4.26
C GLY A 51 10.49 6.64 -4.10
N SER A 52 9.69 7.00 -3.09
CA SER A 52 8.42 6.31 -2.86
C SER A 52 7.41 6.52 -3.99
N VAL A 53 7.28 7.76 -4.45
CA VAL A 53 6.35 8.07 -5.55
C VAL A 53 6.75 7.33 -6.82
N ASP A 54 8.03 7.42 -7.19
CA ASP A 54 8.51 6.82 -8.43
C ASP A 54 8.37 5.30 -8.42
N MET A 55 8.71 4.66 -7.32
CA MET A 55 8.63 3.21 -7.24
C MET A 55 7.18 2.72 -7.27
N ILE A 56 6.32 3.31 -6.47
CA ILE A 56 4.91 2.91 -6.43
C ILE A 56 4.25 3.16 -7.78
N ASN A 57 4.54 4.30 -8.41
CA ASN A 57 3.96 4.61 -9.70
C ASN A 57 4.49 3.70 -10.81
N SER A 58 5.73 3.24 -10.71
CA SER A 58 6.25 2.25 -11.65
C SER A 58 5.50 0.93 -11.53
N TRP A 59 5.21 0.47 -10.31
CA TRP A 59 4.39 -0.73 -10.10
C TRP A 59 2.98 -0.56 -10.65
N TYR A 60 2.38 0.60 -10.39
CA TYR A 60 1.06 0.91 -10.94
C TYR A 60 1.08 0.83 -12.48
N LYS A 61 2.09 1.45 -13.08
CA LYS A 61 2.24 1.48 -14.55
C LYS A 61 2.42 0.08 -15.13
N GLU A 62 3.10 -0.80 -14.40
CA GLU A 62 3.31 -2.18 -14.81
C GLU A 62 2.02 -3.02 -14.70
N GLY A 63 1.00 -2.50 -14.08
CA GLY A 63 -0.28 -3.17 -13.95
C GLY A 63 -0.57 -3.76 -12.58
N HIS A 64 0.34 -3.62 -11.63
CA HIS A 64 0.13 -4.14 -10.27
C HIS A 64 -0.96 -3.34 -9.56
N ILE A 65 -1.63 -3.99 -8.62
CA ILE A 65 -2.64 -3.33 -7.79
C ILE A 65 -1.96 -2.69 -6.60
N ILE A 66 -2.28 -1.42 -6.37
CA ILE A 66 -1.75 -0.65 -5.26
C ILE A 66 -2.88 -0.35 -4.29
N THR A 67 -2.75 -0.86 -3.06
CA THR A 67 -3.69 -0.58 -1.97
C THR A 67 -2.89 -0.03 -0.80
N PHE A 68 -3.21 1.18 -0.38
CA PHE A 68 -2.64 1.71 0.84
C PHE A 68 -3.40 1.13 2.04
N PHE A 69 -2.66 0.74 3.06
CA PHE A 69 -3.20 0.11 4.26
C PHE A 69 -2.70 0.91 5.45
N THR A 70 -3.59 1.70 6.05
CA THR A 70 -3.18 2.74 7.00
C THR A 70 -3.94 2.70 8.32
N SER A 71 -3.24 3.04 9.40
CA SER A 71 -3.86 3.22 10.72
C SER A 71 -4.56 4.57 10.85
N ARG A 72 -4.47 5.44 9.84
CA ARG A 72 -5.30 6.62 9.83
C ARG A 72 -6.76 6.19 9.85
N THR A 73 -7.59 6.98 10.53
CA THR A 73 -9.01 6.67 10.62
C THR A 73 -9.76 7.27 9.44
N THR A 74 -11.02 6.88 9.28
CA THR A 74 -11.88 7.44 8.23
C THR A 74 -12.10 8.95 8.40
N GLU A 75 -11.88 9.49 9.60
CA GLU A 75 -11.92 10.94 9.82
C GLU A 75 -10.85 11.68 9.01
N HIS A 76 -9.77 10.99 8.66
CA HIS A 76 -8.66 11.57 7.90
C HIS A 76 -8.68 11.17 6.44
N GLU A 77 -9.79 10.63 5.96
CA GLU A 77 -9.88 10.15 4.58
C GLU A 77 -9.63 11.27 3.57
N LEU A 78 -10.29 12.42 3.77
CA LEU A 78 -10.17 13.52 2.82
C LEU A 78 -8.73 14.05 2.73
N VAL A 79 -8.11 14.35 3.87
CA VAL A 79 -6.75 14.88 3.88
C VAL A 79 -5.76 13.87 3.31
N THR A 80 -5.97 12.58 3.56
CA THR A 80 -5.10 11.54 3.04
C THR A 80 -5.20 11.45 1.52
N LYS A 81 -6.41 11.45 0.98
CA LYS A 81 -6.61 11.39 -0.47
C LYS A 81 -6.08 12.63 -1.17
N GLN A 82 -6.29 13.80 -0.58
CA GLN A 82 -5.76 15.05 -1.12
C GLN A 82 -4.24 15.05 -1.15
N TRP A 83 -3.60 14.52 -0.11
CA TRP A 83 -2.15 14.43 -0.04
C TRP A 83 -1.60 13.46 -1.09
N LEU A 84 -2.21 12.29 -1.24
CA LEU A 84 -1.81 11.34 -2.26
C LEU A 84 -1.93 11.93 -3.67
N GLU A 85 -3.01 12.67 -3.92
CA GLU A 85 -3.21 13.34 -5.20
C GLU A 85 -2.19 14.45 -5.43
N LYS A 86 -1.94 15.27 -4.41
CA LYS A 86 -0.96 16.36 -4.47
C LYS A 86 0.42 15.88 -4.90
N TRP A 87 0.83 14.71 -4.41
CA TRP A 87 2.14 14.15 -4.72
C TRP A 87 2.10 13.14 -5.87
N ASN A 88 0.97 13.03 -6.56
CA ASN A 88 0.80 12.18 -7.75
C ASN A 88 0.98 10.69 -7.49
N PHE A 89 0.67 10.21 -6.30
CA PHE A 89 0.62 8.78 -6.07
C PHE A 89 -0.50 8.15 -6.89
N LYS A 90 -0.19 7.08 -7.62
CA LYS A 90 -1.17 6.28 -8.34
C LYS A 90 -1.52 5.07 -7.51
N TYR A 91 -2.80 4.83 -7.30
CA TYR A 91 -3.27 3.73 -6.47
C TYR A 91 -4.70 3.34 -6.83
N HIS A 92 -5.13 2.21 -6.32
CA HIS A 92 -6.48 1.71 -6.57
C HIS A 92 -7.38 1.84 -5.35
N ASN A 93 -6.87 1.53 -4.17
CA ASN A 93 -7.67 1.49 -2.95
C ASN A 93 -6.90 2.01 -1.75
N ILE A 94 -7.65 2.40 -0.70
CA ILE A 94 -7.10 2.70 0.61
C ILE A 94 -7.95 1.96 1.64
N ILE A 95 -7.29 1.24 2.55
CA ILE A 95 -7.95 0.61 3.69
C ILE A 95 -7.52 1.41 4.93
N PHE A 96 -8.50 2.04 5.56
CA PHE A 96 -8.30 2.83 6.78
C PHE A 96 -8.52 1.96 8.03
N ASN A 97 -8.20 2.53 9.18
CA ASN A 97 -8.44 1.93 10.49
C ASN A 97 -7.66 0.64 10.75
N LYS A 98 -6.47 0.51 10.16
CA LYS A 98 -5.59 -0.61 10.46
C LYS A 98 -5.22 -0.56 11.95
N PRO A 99 -5.35 -1.67 12.70
CA PRO A 99 -4.91 -1.69 14.09
C PRO A 99 -3.43 -1.28 14.20
N ARG A 100 -3.12 -0.46 15.19
CA ARG A 100 -1.75 -0.03 15.46
C ARG A 100 -0.97 -1.12 16.18
N GLY A 101 0.34 -1.03 16.13
CA GLY A 101 1.23 -1.87 16.92
C GLY A 101 2.06 -2.85 16.11
N GLY A 102 1.79 -3.01 14.85
CA GLY A 102 2.54 -3.93 14.01
C GLY A 102 2.21 -5.39 14.32
N ASN A 103 3.22 -6.27 14.16
CA ASN A 103 3.08 -7.69 14.41
C ASN A 103 1.98 -8.33 13.55
N TYR A 104 2.02 -8.02 12.26
CA TYR A 104 1.00 -8.48 11.33
C TYR A 104 1.23 -9.91 10.90
N PHE A 105 0.17 -10.70 10.95
CA PHE A 105 0.16 -12.05 10.40
C PHE A 105 -0.87 -12.08 9.28
N ILE A 106 -0.47 -12.50 8.10
CA ILE A 106 -1.37 -12.70 6.97
C ILE A 106 -1.47 -14.20 6.75
N ILE A 107 -2.67 -14.72 6.76
CA ILE A 107 -2.93 -16.14 6.55
C ILE A 107 -3.82 -16.26 5.34
N ASP A 108 -3.29 -16.87 4.29
CA ASP A 108 -3.97 -17.01 3.02
C ASP A 108 -3.51 -18.32 2.38
N ASN A 109 -4.27 -18.82 1.45
CA ASN A 109 -3.90 -20.01 0.70
C ASN A 109 -3.09 -19.72 -0.56
N HIS A 110 -2.83 -18.43 -0.84
CA HIS A 110 -1.97 -18.01 -1.94
C HIS A 110 -0.58 -17.64 -1.45
N ILE A 111 0.33 -17.41 -2.38
CA ILE A 111 1.68 -16.98 -2.04
C ILE A 111 1.62 -15.62 -1.36
N ILE A 112 2.32 -15.51 -0.24
CA ILE A 112 2.47 -14.27 0.50
C ILE A 112 3.94 -13.90 0.51
N LYS A 113 4.23 -12.66 0.10
CA LYS A 113 5.57 -12.08 0.18
C LYS A 113 5.46 -10.80 0.98
N ALA A 114 6.51 -10.50 1.73
CA ALA A 114 6.53 -9.29 2.54
C ALA A 114 7.91 -8.68 2.54
N ALA A 115 7.95 -7.35 2.64
CA ALA A 115 9.17 -6.60 2.85
C ALA A 115 8.93 -5.62 3.97
N ARG A 116 9.89 -5.48 4.86
CA ARG A 116 9.83 -4.48 5.92
C ARG A 116 10.63 -3.26 5.47
N PHE A 117 9.99 -2.10 5.47
CA PHE A 117 10.65 -0.85 5.11
C PHE A 117 11.71 -0.50 6.17
N GLN A 118 12.91 -0.18 5.71
CA GLN A 118 14.03 0.14 6.60
C GLN A 118 14.67 1.47 6.22
N GLY A 119 13.88 2.45 5.83
CA GLY A 119 14.30 3.81 5.66
C GLY A 119 14.64 4.26 4.25
N LYS A 120 14.65 3.36 3.28
CA LYS A 120 14.96 3.71 1.89
C LYS A 120 14.07 2.97 0.91
N TRP A 121 13.62 3.67 -0.10
CA TRP A 121 12.94 3.10 -1.26
C TRP A 121 13.98 2.80 -2.33
N GLY A 122 14.18 1.53 -2.64
CA GLY A 122 15.17 1.10 -3.61
C GLY A 122 15.31 -0.41 -3.59
N LYS A 123 16.51 -0.91 -3.83
CA LYS A 123 16.75 -2.35 -3.93
C LYS A 123 16.23 -3.17 -2.75
N MET A 124 16.23 -2.58 -1.57
CA MET A 124 15.76 -3.25 -0.36
C MET A 124 14.27 -3.57 -0.45
N ILE A 125 13.49 -2.68 -1.02
CA ILE A 125 12.04 -2.89 -1.17
C ILE A 125 11.74 -3.94 -2.23
N THR A 126 12.62 -4.12 -3.19
CA THR A 126 12.43 -5.14 -4.21
C THR A 126 12.82 -6.53 -3.73
N LYS A 127 13.54 -6.62 -2.60
CA LYS A 127 13.90 -7.89 -1.98
C LYS A 127 12.78 -8.33 -1.06
N THR A 128 11.87 -9.11 -1.57
CA THR A 128 10.77 -9.67 -0.79
C THR A 128 11.07 -11.10 -0.43
N HIS A 129 10.45 -11.54 0.66
CA HIS A 129 10.54 -12.93 1.10
C HIS A 129 9.18 -13.59 0.94
N GLU A 130 9.18 -14.75 0.31
CA GLU A 130 7.99 -15.57 0.33
C GLU A 130 7.88 -16.21 1.70
N ILE A 131 6.71 -16.15 2.29
CA ILE A 131 6.45 -16.69 3.61
C ILE A 131 5.65 -17.98 3.43
N THR A 132 6.23 -19.08 3.90
CA THR A 132 5.57 -20.38 3.90
C THR A 132 5.33 -20.78 5.34
N VAL A 133 4.09 -21.08 5.66
CA VAL A 133 3.70 -21.42 7.01
C VAL A 133 2.80 -22.65 6.98
N PHE A 134 2.81 -23.40 8.07
CA PHE A 134 2.01 -24.60 8.25
C PHE A 134 2.29 -25.69 7.23
N PRO A 135 3.55 -26.14 7.13
CA PRO A 135 3.78 -27.44 6.53
C PRO A 135 3.12 -28.45 7.47
N ASP A 136 2.37 -29.30 6.95
CA ASP A 136 1.76 -30.36 7.78
C ASP A 136 2.81 -31.28 8.41
#